data_dcd29abe86d693a185bd8c5bb0d5d43e
#
_entry.id   dcd29abe86d693a185bd8c5bb0d5d43e
#
_cell.length_a   1.000
_cell.length_b   1.000
_cell.length_c   1.000
_cell.angle_alpha   90.00
_cell.angle_beta   90.00
_cell.angle_gamma   90.00
#
_symmetry.space_group_name_H-M   'P 1'
#
loop_
_entity.id
_entity.type
_entity.pdbx_description
1 polymer ?
#
loop_
_entity_poly.entity_id
_entity_poly.type
_entity_poly.pdbx_seq_one_letter_code
_entity_poly.pdbx_strand_id
1 'polypeptide(L)'
;MENTFNKEEILEEEKEIQKELLENILRMGLLVNRFDDDTYHLYKLIGLHNTLKLVKFFDGRYIHIPTYEHFHKILQAIYSLYLLESNEFLTWEDIKNILGVNSITQINKTAKEIKKRINTEYFYVFKKIYPNNDLKNIIKLIDKDVLTGDGDGI
;
A
#
# COMPACT_ATOMS: atom_id res chain seq x y z
N MET A 1 -26.59 -4.85 39.47
CA MET A 1 -26.34 -4.67 38.00
C MET A 1 -25.85 -3.25 37.78
N GLU A 2 -24.58 -3.04 38.03
CA GLU A 2 -23.97 -1.71 37.90
C GLU A 2 -23.28 -1.57 36.55
N ASN A 3 -23.78 -0.64 35.77
CA ASN A 3 -23.08 0.25 34.82
C ASN A 3 -21.87 -0.26 33.99
N THR A 4 -22.02 -1.34 33.29
CA THR A 4 -21.08 -1.66 32.18
C THR A 4 -21.29 -0.76 30.96
N PHE A 5 -22.49 -0.27 30.73
CA PHE A 5 -22.82 0.67 29.64
C PHE A 5 -22.10 2.02 29.74
N ASN A 6 -21.84 2.48 30.95
CA ASN A 6 -21.24 3.81 31.16
C ASN A 6 -19.72 3.86 30.92
N LYS A 7 -19.02 2.74 30.93
CA LYS A 7 -17.56 2.70 30.69
C LYS A 7 -17.20 2.72 29.21
N GLU A 8 -17.96 2.06 28.37
CA GLU A 8 -17.72 2.04 26.93
C GLU A 8 -18.09 3.38 26.28
N GLU A 9 -19.20 3.99 26.69
CA GLU A 9 -19.58 5.33 26.24
C GLU A 9 -18.53 6.38 26.63
N ILE A 10 -18.07 6.38 27.86
CA ILE A 10 -17.02 7.32 28.31
C ILE A 10 -15.73 7.12 27.52
N LEU A 11 -15.37 5.89 27.21
CA LEU A 11 -14.15 5.57 26.45
C LEU A 11 -14.27 6.03 24.98
N GLU A 12 -15.45 5.97 24.41
CA GLU A 12 -15.71 6.47 23.05
C GLU A 12 -15.73 7.99 22.99
N GLU A 13 -16.34 8.66 23.96
CA GLU A 13 -16.29 10.11 24.09
C GLU A 13 -14.86 10.64 24.28
N GLU A 14 -14.06 10.00 25.11
CA GLU A 14 -12.64 10.37 25.29
C GLU A 14 -11.83 10.19 24.00
N LYS A 15 -12.08 9.16 23.24
CA LYS A 15 -11.42 8.95 21.94
C LYS A 15 -11.80 10.00 20.92
N GLU A 16 -13.09 10.39 20.88
CA GLU A 16 -13.56 11.40 19.95
C GLU A 16 -12.98 12.78 20.30
N ILE A 17 -12.93 13.14 21.58
CA ILE A 17 -12.29 14.38 22.06
C ILE A 17 -10.79 14.40 21.70
N GLN A 18 -10.10 13.30 21.90
CA GLN A 18 -8.68 13.21 21.53
C GLN A 18 -8.45 13.36 20.03
N LYS A 19 -9.31 12.77 19.23
CA LYS A 19 -9.29 12.90 17.78
C LYS A 19 -9.51 14.34 17.34
N GLU A 20 -10.54 15.00 17.86
CA GLU A 20 -10.85 16.39 17.56
C GLU A 20 -9.72 17.34 17.98
N LEU A 21 -9.16 17.15 19.17
CA LEU A 21 -8.03 17.93 19.66
C LEU A 21 -6.84 17.84 18.70
N LEU A 22 -6.56 16.65 18.21
CA LEU A 22 -5.40 16.42 17.36
C LEU A 22 -5.63 16.91 15.93
N GLU A 23 -6.86 16.86 15.41
CA GLU A 23 -7.21 17.56 14.16
C GLU A 23 -6.96 19.06 14.26
N ASN A 24 -7.33 19.66 15.38
CA ASN A 24 -7.08 21.07 15.62
C ASN A 24 -5.58 21.39 15.73
N ILE A 25 -4.80 20.53 16.35
CA ILE A 25 -3.34 20.68 16.42
C ILE A 25 -2.71 20.59 15.01
N LEU A 26 -3.15 19.65 14.17
CA LEU A 26 -2.70 19.54 12.79
C LEU A 26 -3.06 20.80 11.97
N ARG A 27 -4.30 21.30 12.13
CA ARG A 27 -4.73 22.55 11.47
C ARG A 27 -3.89 23.75 11.93
N MET A 28 -3.61 23.86 13.23
CA MET A 28 -2.72 24.92 13.73
C MET A 28 -1.31 24.79 13.18
N GLY A 29 -0.78 23.58 13.08
CA GLY A 29 0.52 23.32 12.46
C GLY A 29 0.60 23.77 11.00
N LEU A 30 -0.47 23.56 10.23
CA LEU A 30 -0.59 24.07 8.87
C LEU A 30 -0.64 25.60 8.81
N LEU A 31 -1.42 26.23 9.69
CA LEU A 31 -1.57 27.69 9.75
C LEU A 31 -0.25 28.41 10.06
N VAL A 32 0.62 27.80 10.82
CA VAL A 32 1.96 28.35 11.14
C VAL A 32 3.07 27.81 10.21
N ASN A 33 2.70 27.17 9.10
CA ASN A 33 3.63 26.61 8.11
C ASN A 33 4.67 25.63 8.70
N ARG A 34 4.29 24.90 9.74
CA ARG A 34 5.13 23.84 10.33
C ARG A 34 4.82 22.45 9.78
N PHE A 35 3.61 22.27 9.25
CA PHE A 35 3.19 21.09 8.51
C PHE A 35 2.84 21.50 7.08
N ASP A 36 3.05 20.61 6.14
CA ASP A 36 2.60 20.78 4.76
C ASP A 36 1.20 20.17 4.56
N ASP A 37 0.59 20.47 3.43
CA ASP A 37 -0.72 19.94 3.06
C ASP A 37 -0.70 18.42 2.92
N ASP A 38 0.44 17.83 2.54
CA ASP A 38 0.60 16.39 2.39
C ASP A 38 0.47 15.67 3.72
N THR A 39 0.97 16.26 4.82
CA THR A 39 0.81 15.72 6.18
C THR A 39 -0.67 15.66 6.57
N TYR A 40 -1.44 16.68 6.23
CA TYR A 40 -2.88 16.70 6.51
C TYR A 40 -3.65 15.69 5.65
N HIS A 41 -3.32 15.59 4.34
CA HIS A 41 -3.90 14.59 3.45
C HIS A 41 -3.58 13.16 3.91
N LEU A 42 -2.34 12.92 4.33
CA LEU A 42 -1.91 11.64 4.88
C LEU A 42 -2.73 11.27 6.13
N TYR A 43 -2.93 12.23 7.03
CA TYR A 43 -3.78 12.04 8.20
C TYR A 43 -5.21 11.63 7.82
N LYS A 44 -5.81 12.29 6.83
CA LYS A 44 -7.15 11.93 6.34
C LYS A 44 -7.23 10.52 5.76
N LEU A 45 -6.17 10.07 5.09
CA LEU A 45 -6.10 8.76 4.45
C LEU A 45 -5.91 7.61 5.43
N ILE A 46 -4.95 7.73 6.34
CA ILE A 46 -4.49 6.61 7.18
C ILE A 46 -4.87 6.76 8.66
N GLY A 47 -5.52 7.86 9.01
CA GLY A 47 -5.94 8.18 10.36
C GLY A 47 -4.78 8.61 11.25
N LEU A 48 -5.16 9.14 12.41
CA LEU A 48 -4.27 9.79 13.34
C LEU A 48 -3.15 8.89 13.87
N HIS A 49 -3.52 7.74 14.37
CA HIS A 49 -2.58 6.82 15.01
C HIS A 49 -1.44 6.42 14.06
N ASN A 50 -1.78 6.12 12.81
CA ASN A 50 -0.78 5.75 11.80
C ASN A 50 0.05 6.96 11.36
N THR A 51 -0.55 8.15 11.26
CA THR A 51 0.18 9.38 10.98
C THR A 51 1.21 9.68 12.05
N LEU A 52 0.84 9.55 13.35
CA LEU A 52 1.79 9.74 14.45
C LEU A 52 2.91 8.70 14.45
N LYS A 53 2.61 7.44 14.12
CA LYS A 53 3.65 6.42 13.96
C LYS A 53 4.64 6.81 12.86
N LEU A 54 4.14 7.30 11.72
CA LEU A 54 5.00 7.75 10.62
C LEU A 54 5.85 8.95 11.04
N VAL A 55 5.25 9.96 11.65
CA VAL A 55 5.99 11.15 12.15
C VAL A 55 7.08 10.72 13.14
N LYS A 56 6.76 9.85 14.08
CA LYS A 56 7.73 9.35 15.06
C LYS A 56 8.85 8.52 14.43
N PHE A 57 8.51 7.67 13.47
CA PHE A 57 9.48 6.75 12.85
C PHE A 57 10.41 7.48 11.88
N PHE A 58 9.89 8.41 11.10
CA PHE A 58 10.67 9.09 10.08
C PHE A 58 11.30 10.40 10.56
N ASP A 59 10.79 11.01 11.62
CA ASP A 59 11.38 12.15 12.34
C ASP A 59 12.10 13.17 11.43
N GLY A 60 11.31 13.82 10.55
CA GLY A 60 11.83 14.80 9.59
C GLY A 60 12.57 14.23 8.38
N ARG A 61 12.62 12.93 8.22
CA ARG A 61 13.20 12.29 7.02
C ARG A 61 12.27 12.42 5.83
N TYR A 62 12.86 12.53 4.66
CA TYR A 62 12.12 12.52 3.40
C TYR A 62 11.68 11.09 3.07
N ILE A 63 10.38 10.90 2.82
CA ILE A 63 9.84 9.62 2.36
C ILE A 63 9.53 9.76 0.88
N HIS A 64 10.15 8.93 0.07
CA HIS A 64 9.77 8.82 -1.34
C HIS A 64 8.68 7.76 -1.49
N ILE A 65 7.47 8.20 -1.79
CA ILE A 65 6.37 7.30 -2.12
C ILE A 65 6.43 7.02 -3.61
N PRO A 66 6.57 5.75 -4.04
CA PRO A 66 6.55 5.41 -5.46
C PRO A 66 5.19 5.77 -6.06
N THR A 67 5.18 6.11 -7.34
CA THR A 67 3.92 6.30 -8.04
C THR A 67 3.14 4.99 -8.10
N TYR A 68 1.81 5.08 -8.14
CA TYR A 68 0.93 3.92 -8.32
C TYR A 68 1.36 3.08 -9.52
N GLU A 69 1.68 3.71 -10.65
CA GLU A 69 2.14 3.05 -11.87
C GLU A 69 3.43 2.25 -11.66
N HIS A 70 4.41 2.79 -10.91
CA HIS A 70 5.64 2.06 -10.59
C HIS A 70 5.37 0.85 -9.73
N PHE A 71 4.54 1.01 -8.70
CA PHE A 71 4.16 -0.09 -7.83
C PHE A 71 3.43 -1.20 -8.60
N HIS A 72 2.48 -0.83 -9.45
CA HIS A 72 1.74 -1.77 -10.29
C HIS A 72 2.66 -2.54 -11.26
N LYS A 73 3.62 -1.86 -11.89
CA LYS A 73 4.62 -2.49 -12.76
C LYS A 73 5.50 -3.51 -12.02
N ILE A 74 5.87 -3.23 -10.77
CA ILE A 74 6.61 -4.19 -9.94
C ILE A 74 5.78 -5.45 -9.68
N LEU A 75 4.51 -5.30 -9.31
CA LEU A 75 3.61 -6.44 -9.10
C LEU A 75 3.41 -7.25 -10.36
N GLN A 76 3.20 -6.61 -11.50
CA GLN A 76 3.08 -7.28 -12.79
C GLN A 76 4.38 -8.01 -13.16
N ALA A 77 5.53 -7.44 -12.88
CA ALA A 77 6.84 -8.07 -13.14
C ALA A 77 7.04 -9.32 -12.26
N ILE A 78 6.72 -9.25 -10.97
CA ILE A 78 6.80 -10.39 -10.06
C ILE A 78 5.84 -11.50 -10.52
N TYR A 79 4.60 -11.16 -10.85
CA TYR A 79 3.61 -12.12 -11.34
C TYR A 79 4.05 -12.78 -12.65
N SER A 80 4.66 -12.02 -13.57
CA SER A 80 5.21 -12.54 -14.81
C SER A 80 6.32 -13.57 -14.56
N LEU A 81 7.20 -13.32 -13.60
CA LEU A 81 8.23 -14.27 -13.21
C LEU A 81 7.64 -15.59 -12.67
N TYR A 82 6.58 -15.48 -11.87
CA TYR A 82 5.86 -16.67 -11.38
C TYR A 82 5.29 -17.51 -12.52
N LEU A 83 4.65 -16.85 -13.49
CA LEU A 83 4.06 -17.53 -14.63
C LEU A 83 5.10 -18.23 -15.49
N LEU A 84 6.19 -17.52 -15.82
CA LEU A 84 7.29 -18.07 -16.65
C LEU A 84 8.02 -19.23 -15.96
N GLU A 85 8.17 -19.19 -14.64
CA GLU A 85 8.80 -20.31 -13.92
C GLU A 85 7.86 -21.48 -13.68
N SER A 86 6.56 -21.24 -13.67
CA SER A 86 5.54 -22.29 -13.50
C SER A 86 5.25 -23.03 -14.80
N ASN A 87 5.56 -22.44 -15.95
CA ASN A 87 5.31 -23.03 -17.26
C ASN A 87 6.40 -22.60 -18.27
N GLU A 88 7.30 -23.53 -18.59
CA GLU A 88 8.42 -23.33 -19.50
C GLU A 88 8.01 -22.98 -20.94
N PHE A 89 6.76 -23.26 -21.32
CA PHE A 89 6.24 -22.97 -22.66
C PHE A 89 5.68 -21.55 -22.80
N LEU A 90 5.51 -20.82 -21.69
CA LEU A 90 5.02 -19.45 -21.75
C LEU A 90 6.07 -18.48 -22.28
N THR A 91 5.65 -17.67 -23.24
CA THR A 91 6.46 -16.58 -23.79
C THR A 91 6.08 -15.23 -23.20
N TRP A 92 6.89 -14.20 -23.42
CA TRP A 92 6.55 -12.84 -23.02
C TRP A 92 5.31 -12.28 -23.75
N GLU A 93 5.02 -12.78 -24.95
CA GLU A 93 3.78 -12.41 -25.66
C GLU A 93 2.56 -13.02 -24.98
N ASP A 94 2.66 -14.26 -24.51
CA ASP A 94 1.59 -14.88 -23.72
C ASP A 94 1.36 -14.12 -22.39
N ILE A 95 2.44 -13.70 -21.72
CA ILE A 95 2.37 -12.88 -20.51
C ILE A 95 1.67 -11.55 -20.79
N LYS A 96 1.99 -10.88 -21.90
CA LYS A 96 1.32 -9.65 -22.31
C LYS A 96 -0.19 -9.84 -22.46
N ASN A 97 -0.61 -10.94 -23.08
CA ASN A 97 -2.04 -11.27 -23.23
C ASN A 97 -2.70 -11.60 -21.89
N ILE A 98 -2.03 -12.36 -21.01
CA ILE A 98 -2.53 -12.69 -19.67
C ILE A 98 -2.72 -11.44 -18.82
N LEU A 99 -1.78 -10.51 -18.87
CA LEU A 99 -1.84 -9.25 -18.14
C LEU A 99 -2.80 -8.23 -18.76
N GLY A 100 -3.18 -8.40 -20.04
CA GLY A 100 -4.03 -7.47 -20.76
C GLY A 100 -3.37 -6.10 -21.01
N VAL A 101 -2.04 -6.07 -21.12
CA VAL A 101 -1.28 -4.83 -21.31
C VAL A 101 -0.93 -4.58 -22.77
N ASN A 102 -0.85 -3.31 -23.17
CA ASN A 102 -0.50 -2.94 -24.55
C ASN A 102 0.99 -3.14 -24.85
N SER A 103 1.85 -3.02 -23.83
CA SER A 103 3.29 -3.18 -23.97
C SER A 103 3.89 -3.95 -22.79
N ILE A 104 4.71 -4.93 -23.06
CA ILE A 104 5.40 -5.76 -22.07
C ILE A 104 6.82 -5.27 -21.77
N THR A 105 7.34 -4.31 -22.52
CA THR A 105 8.76 -3.91 -22.49
C THR A 105 9.23 -3.51 -21.10
N GLN A 106 8.50 -2.64 -20.41
CA GLN A 106 8.88 -2.17 -19.08
C GLN A 106 8.74 -3.28 -18.01
N ILE A 107 7.70 -4.09 -18.11
CA ILE A 107 7.46 -5.22 -17.20
C ILE A 107 8.61 -6.24 -17.35
N ASN A 108 9.00 -6.59 -18.57
CA ASN A 108 10.10 -7.49 -18.86
C ASN A 108 11.44 -6.92 -18.32
N LYS A 109 11.71 -5.64 -18.52
CA LYS A 109 12.90 -4.97 -17.99
C LYS A 109 12.93 -5.06 -16.45
N THR A 110 11.84 -4.71 -15.80
CA THR A 110 11.71 -4.79 -14.33
C THR A 110 11.86 -6.23 -13.83
N ALA A 111 11.24 -7.20 -14.49
CA ALA A 111 11.36 -8.61 -14.14
C ALA A 111 12.82 -9.11 -14.24
N LYS A 112 13.55 -8.73 -15.29
CA LYS A 112 14.99 -9.05 -15.43
C LYS A 112 15.83 -8.44 -14.34
N GLU A 113 15.54 -7.19 -13.93
CA GLU A 113 16.24 -6.54 -12.83
C GLU A 113 15.94 -7.23 -11.48
N ILE A 114 14.70 -7.60 -11.22
CA ILE A 114 14.32 -8.37 -10.03
C ILE A 114 15.08 -9.69 -10.00
N LYS A 115 15.05 -10.45 -11.08
CA LYS A 115 15.75 -11.74 -11.19
C LYS A 115 17.27 -11.62 -11.00
N LYS A 116 17.87 -10.52 -11.45
CA LYS A 116 19.30 -10.26 -11.30
C LYS A 116 19.70 -9.89 -9.86
N ARG A 117 18.83 -9.16 -9.15
CA ARG A 117 19.15 -8.59 -7.82
C ARG A 117 18.67 -9.45 -6.67
N ILE A 118 17.62 -10.23 -6.87
CA ILE A 118 17.05 -11.08 -5.83
C ILE A 118 17.71 -12.45 -5.90
N ASN A 119 18.21 -12.91 -4.75
CA ASN A 119 18.76 -14.26 -4.62
C ASN A 119 17.69 -15.29 -5.00
N THR A 120 18.07 -16.30 -5.79
CA THR A 120 17.21 -17.39 -6.22
C THR A 120 16.54 -18.11 -5.04
N GLU A 121 17.26 -18.27 -3.94
CA GLU A 121 16.76 -18.91 -2.73
C GLU A 121 15.64 -18.05 -2.07
N TYR A 122 15.84 -16.73 -1.98
CA TYR A 122 14.83 -15.82 -1.49
C TYR A 122 13.55 -15.87 -2.33
N PHE A 123 13.69 -15.89 -3.66
CA PHE A 123 12.55 -15.95 -4.56
C PHE A 123 11.82 -17.30 -4.46
N TYR A 124 12.54 -18.40 -4.24
CA TYR A 124 11.96 -19.71 -3.99
C TYR A 124 11.13 -19.74 -2.69
N VAL A 125 11.68 -19.20 -1.60
CA VAL A 125 10.97 -19.11 -0.31
C VAL A 125 9.74 -18.20 -0.43
N PHE A 126 9.89 -17.07 -1.12
CA PHE A 126 8.81 -16.13 -1.37
C PHE A 126 7.65 -16.80 -2.12
N LYS A 127 7.92 -17.58 -3.16
CA LYS A 127 6.90 -18.34 -3.90
C LYS A 127 6.18 -19.39 -3.04
N LYS A 128 6.87 -20.00 -2.09
CA LYS A 128 6.24 -20.93 -1.13
C LYS A 128 5.26 -20.24 -0.19
N ILE A 129 5.62 -19.05 0.29
CA ILE A 129 4.81 -18.29 1.23
C ILE A 129 3.61 -17.65 0.52
N TYR A 130 3.82 -17.13 -0.69
CA TYR A 130 2.82 -16.40 -1.47
C TYR A 130 2.51 -17.13 -2.78
N PRO A 131 1.48 -17.97 -2.82
CA PRO A 131 1.10 -18.69 -4.03
C PRO A 131 0.60 -17.73 -5.12
N ASN A 132 0.65 -18.19 -6.35
CA ASN A 132 0.33 -17.40 -7.55
C ASN A 132 -1.04 -16.70 -7.50
N ASN A 133 -2.03 -17.34 -6.88
CA ASN A 133 -3.38 -16.78 -6.76
C ASN A 133 -3.42 -15.51 -5.90
N ASP A 134 -2.58 -15.40 -4.88
CA ASP A 134 -2.52 -14.22 -4.02
C ASP A 134 -1.98 -13.01 -4.78
N LEU A 135 -0.94 -13.18 -5.60
CA LEU A 135 -0.42 -12.13 -6.47
C LEU A 135 -1.45 -11.69 -7.51
N LYS A 136 -2.15 -12.65 -8.13
CA LYS A 136 -3.23 -12.35 -9.08
C LYS A 136 -4.37 -11.57 -8.43
N ASN A 137 -4.71 -11.91 -7.20
CA ASN A 137 -5.75 -11.21 -6.45
C ASN A 137 -5.32 -9.79 -6.06
N ILE A 138 -4.06 -9.59 -5.63
CA ILE A 138 -3.51 -8.26 -5.34
C ILE A 138 -3.52 -7.38 -6.59
N ILE A 139 -3.08 -7.89 -7.74
CA ILE A 139 -3.11 -7.15 -9.01
C ILE A 139 -4.55 -6.74 -9.37
N LYS A 140 -5.51 -7.65 -9.24
CA LYS A 140 -6.93 -7.36 -9.49
C LYS A 140 -7.51 -6.34 -8.52
N LEU A 141 -7.08 -6.34 -7.25
CA LEU A 141 -7.52 -5.36 -6.26
C LEU A 141 -6.98 -3.97 -6.58
N ILE A 142 -5.77 -3.89 -7.08
CA ILE A 142 -5.13 -2.64 -7.47
C ILE A 142 -5.73 -2.10 -8.79
N ASP A 143 -6.07 -2.97 -9.74
CA ASP A 143 -6.71 -2.60 -11.01
C ASP A 143 -8.17 -2.14 -10.86
N LYS A 144 -8.86 -2.64 -9.85
CA LYS A 144 -10.17 -2.09 -9.48
C LYS A 144 -9.89 -0.85 -8.66
N ASP A 145 -10.42 0.29 -9.06
CA ASP A 145 -10.41 1.58 -8.34
C ASP A 145 -10.94 1.48 -6.89
N VAL A 146 -10.49 0.49 -6.14
CA VAL A 146 -10.85 0.28 -4.72
C VAL A 146 -10.32 1.41 -3.85
N LEU A 147 -9.38 2.21 -4.38
CA LEU A 147 -8.79 3.36 -3.69
C LEU A 147 -9.49 4.69 -4.01
N THR A 148 -10.47 4.72 -4.91
CA THR A 148 -11.33 5.89 -5.15
C THR A 148 -12.68 5.78 -4.43
N GLY A 149 -12.91 4.72 -3.68
CA GLY A 149 -14.05 4.58 -2.81
C GLY A 149 -13.92 5.53 -1.62
N ASP A 150 -14.88 6.41 -1.50
CA ASP A 150 -15.15 7.22 -0.33
C ASP A 150 -14.79 6.46 0.94
N GLY A 151 -13.91 7.07 1.73
CA GLY A 151 -13.45 6.49 2.99
C GLY A 151 -14.59 6.38 3.99
N ASP A 152 -15.40 5.36 3.84
CA ASP A 152 -16.25 4.87 4.88
C ASP A 152 -15.57 3.67 5.55
N GLY A 153 -14.99 3.96 6.68
CA GLY A 153 -14.78 2.98 7.74
C GLY A 153 -13.49 2.18 7.70
N ILE A 154 -12.45 2.71 8.25
CA ILE A 154 -11.63 1.97 9.21
C ILE A 154 -11.43 2.83 10.44
#